data_46c947b69a89eb9ea9758b48571b0993
#
_entry.id   46c947b69a89eb9ea9758b48571b0993
#
_cell.length_a   1.000
_cell.length_b   1.000
_cell.length_c   1.000
_cell.angle_alpha   90.00
_cell.angle_beta   90.00
_cell.angle_gamma   90.00
#
_symmetry.space_group_name_H-M   'P 1'
#
loop_
_entity.id
_entity.type
_entity.pdbx_description
1 polymer ?
#
loop_
_entity_poly.entity_id
_entity_poly.type
_entity_poly.pdbx_seq_one_letter_code
_entity_poly.pdbx_strand_id
1 'polypeptide(L)' 'MAMKTEDVRNFTLDQLEDELIKLKREQFNLRFQKATSQLINTARVREVRRTIARIKTVEREKRVAETKS' A
#
# COMPACT_ATOMS: atom_id res chain seq x y z
N MET A 1 0.00 -11.15 -3.65
CA MET A 1 -1.29 -11.34 -2.99
C MET A 1 -1.80 -10.01 -2.45
N ALA A 2 -3.09 -9.76 -2.61
CA ALA A 2 -3.68 -8.56 -2.03
C ALA A 2 -3.85 -8.75 -0.52
N MET A 3 -3.47 -7.75 0.26
CA MET A 3 -3.68 -7.76 1.70
C MET A 3 -5.16 -7.54 2.00
N LYS A 4 -5.72 -8.34 2.87
CA LYS A 4 -7.08 -8.13 3.36
C LYS A 4 -7.07 -6.99 4.37
N THR A 5 -8.17 -6.27 4.47
CA THR A 5 -8.31 -5.16 5.41
C THR A 5 -8.03 -5.59 6.85
N GLU A 6 -8.47 -6.80 7.21
CA GLU A 6 -8.24 -7.35 8.54
C GLU A 6 -6.75 -7.53 8.84
N ASP A 7 -5.99 -8.04 7.87
CA ASP A 7 -4.54 -8.22 8.02
C ASP A 7 -3.85 -6.88 8.21
N VAL A 8 -4.27 -5.88 7.45
CA VAL A 8 -3.72 -4.52 7.53
C VAL A 8 -3.98 -3.91 8.91
N ARG A 9 -5.16 -4.14 9.47
CA ARG A 9 -5.52 -3.62 10.79
C ARG A 9 -4.72 -4.24 11.93
N ASN A 10 -4.19 -5.44 11.72
CA ASN A 10 -3.37 -6.11 12.73
C ASN A 10 -1.92 -5.62 12.74
N PHE A 11 -1.51 -4.83 11.75
CA PHE A 11 -0.17 -4.29 11.69
C PHE A 11 0.00 -3.09 12.64
N THR A 12 1.20 -2.94 13.19
CA THR A 12 1.56 -1.73 13.92
C THR A 12 1.78 -0.58 12.93
N LEU A 13 1.84 0.66 13.44
CA LEU A 13 2.13 1.82 12.59
C LEU A 13 3.46 1.66 11.87
N ASP A 14 4.49 1.16 12.54
CA ASP A 14 5.80 0.94 11.93
C ASP A 14 5.73 -0.08 10.79
N GLN A 15 5.00 -1.17 11.01
CA GLN A 15 4.80 -2.19 9.98
C GLN A 15 4.04 -1.62 8.78
N LEU A 16 3.03 -0.78 9.03
CA LEU A 16 2.27 -0.13 7.97
C LEU A 16 3.15 0.79 7.15
N GLU A 17 4.02 1.56 7.79
CA GLU A 17 4.96 2.43 7.08
C GLU A 17 5.93 1.63 6.21
N ASP A 18 6.47 0.54 6.73
CA ASP A 18 7.38 -0.33 5.97
C ASP A 18 6.70 -0.92 4.74
N GLU A 19 5.48 -1.42 4.91
CA GLU A 19 4.71 -1.97 3.79
C GLU A 19 4.38 -0.89 2.77
N LEU A 20 4.05 0.31 3.23
CA LEU A 20 3.76 1.44 2.36
C LEU A 20 4.97 1.82 1.51
N ILE A 21 6.15 1.86 2.11
CA ILE A 21 7.39 2.16 1.39
C ILE A 21 7.65 1.11 0.31
N LYS A 22 7.52 -0.17 0.65
CA LYS A 22 7.71 -1.26 -0.31
C LYS A 22 6.75 -1.15 -1.48
N LEU A 23 5.49 -0.89 -1.19
CA LEU A 23 4.46 -0.78 -2.22
C LEU A 23 4.65 0.46 -3.10
N LYS A 24 5.09 1.56 -2.53
CA LYS A 24 5.40 2.77 -3.31
C LYS A 24 6.58 2.54 -4.26
N ARG A 25 7.59 1.81 -3.82
CA ARG A 25 8.72 1.42 -4.69
C ARG A 25 8.23 0.56 -5.84
N GLU A 26 7.38 -0.42 -5.55
CA GLU A 26 6.81 -1.27 -6.58
C GLU A 26 5.97 -0.46 -7.57
N GLN A 27 5.15 0.45 -7.07
CA GLN A 27 4.35 1.34 -7.91
C GLN A 27 5.24 2.17 -8.83
N PHE A 28 6.34 2.71 -8.30
CA PHE A 28 7.29 3.48 -9.10
C PHE A 28 7.90 2.61 -10.21
N ASN A 29 8.32 1.40 -9.88
CA ASN A 29 8.88 0.47 -10.85
C ASN A 29 7.87 0.12 -11.95
N LEU A 30 6.61 -0.09 -11.58
CA LEU A 30 5.56 -0.39 -12.54
C LEU A 30 5.31 0.78 -13.48
N ARG A 31 5.34 2.01 -12.98
CA ARG A 31 5.24 3.21 -13.80
C ARG A 31 6.42 3.35 -14.76
N PHE A 32 7.61 3.05 -14.28
CA PHE A 32 8.81 3.08 -15.08
C PHE A 32 8.73 2.05 -16.22
N GLN A 33 8.29 0.84 -15.93
CA GLN A 33 8.09 -0.19 -16.94
C GLN A 33 7.10 0.25 -18.02
N LYS A 34 6.01 0.90 -17.61
CA LYS A 34 5.04 1.44 -18.55
C LYS A 34 5.65 2.51 -19.44
N ALA A 35 6.45 3.40 -18.86
CA ALA A 35 7.09 4.47 -19.61
C ALA A 35 8.09 3.94 -20.63
N THR A 36 8.74 2.81 -20.35
CA THR A 36 9.70 2.18 -21.26
C THR A 36 9.04 1.21 -22.25
N SER A 37 7.72 1.19 -22.29
CA SER A 37 6.92 0.32 -23.16
C SER A 37 7.11 -1.18 -22.88
N GLN A 38 7.53 -1.53 -21.68
CA GLN A 38 7.61 -2.93 -21.27
C GLN A 38 6.24 -3.49 -20.98
N LEU A 39 6.10 -4.81 -21.14
CA LEU A 39 4.86 -5.49 -20.80
C LEU A 39 4.67 -5.46 -19.29
N ILE A 40 3.55 -4.88 -18.83
CA ILE A 40 3.25 -4.82 -17.41
C ILE A 40 1.96 -5.57 -17.10
N ASN A 41 1.87 -6.04 -15.87
CA ASN A 41 0.67 -6.68 -15.35
C ASN A 41 -0.27 -5.61 -14.77
N THR A 42 -1.32 -5.27 -15.52
CA THR A 42 -2.28 -4.24 -15.08
C THR A 42 -3.04 -4.64 -13.81
N ALA A 43 -3.27 -5.94 -13.64
CA ALA A 43 -3.90 -6.44 -12.41
C ALA A 43 -3.02 -6.14 -11.20
N ARG A 44 -1.70 -6.30 -11.33
CA ARG A 44 -0.76 -5.99 -10.25
C ARG A 44 -0.75 -4.49 -9.93
N VAL A 45 -0.82 -3.64 -10.94
CA VAL A 45 -0.90 -2.19 -10.75
C VAL A 45 -2.12 -1.82 -9.90
N ARG A 46 -3.28 -2.38 -10.24
CA ARG A 46 -4.51 -2.14 -9.48
C ARG A 46 -4.40 -2.66 -8.05
N GLU A 47 -3.84 -3.84 -7.88
CA GLU A 47 -3.66 -4.46 -6.58
C GLU A 47 -2.79 -3.60 -5.68
N VAL A 48 -1.66 -3.11 -6.20
CA VAL A 48 -0.75 -2.24 -5.46
C VAL A 48 -1.45 -0.95 -5.04
N ARG A 49 -2.17 -0.31 -5.97
CA ARG A 49 -2.90 0.92 -5.66
C ARG A 49 -3.94 0.71 -4.56
N ARG A 50 -4.71 -0.37 -4.64
CA ARG A 50 -5.73 -0.69 -3.63
C ARG A 50 -5.09 -0.95 -2.26
N THR A 51 -3.99 -1.69 -2.25
CA THR A 51 -3.30 -2.00 -1.00
C THR A 51 -2.73 -0.74 -0.36
N ILE A 52 -2.14 0.14 -1.15
CA ILE A 52 -1.64 1.44 -0.65
C ILE A 52 -2.79 2.25 -0.02
N ALA A 53 -3.93 2.30 -0.69
CA ALA A 53 -5.09 3.03 -0.18
C ALA A 53 -5.58 2.45 1.15
N ARG A 54 -5.63 1.12 1.26
CA ARG A 54 -6.03 0.45 2.50
C ARG A 54 -5.05 0.75 3.65
N ILE A 55 -3.77 0.67 3.38
CA ILE A 55 -2.73 0.95 4.37
C ILE A 55 -2.85 2.39 4.86
N LYS A 56 -2.99 3.35 3.96
CA LYS A 56 -3.16 4.75 4.31
C LYS A 56 -4.39 4.99 5.18
N THR A 57 -5.50 4.33 4.83
CA THR A 57 -6.75 4.46 5.58
C THR A 57 -6.59 3.93 7.01
N VAL A 58 -6.00 2.74 7.16
CA VAL A 58 -5.80 2.13 8.48
C VAL A 58 -4.79 2.94 9.30
N GLU A 59 -3.71 3.40 8.67
CA GLU A 59 -2.73 4.25 9.33
C GLU A 59 -3.38 5.52 9.89
N ARG A 60 -4.22 6.16 9.09
CA ARG A 60 -4.96 7.34 9.51
C ARG A 60 -5.90 7.03 10.67
N GLU A 61 -6.63 5.93 10.60
CA GLU A 61 -7.52 5.51 11.68
C GLU A 61 -6.77 5.31 13.00
N LYS A 62 -5.62 4.66 12.93
CA LYS A 62 -4.79 4.40 14.11
C LYS A 62 -4.24 5.68 14.72
N ARG A 63 -3.78 6.60 13.89
CA ARG A 63 -3.27 7.90 14.35
C ARG A 63 -4.36 8.73 15.00
N VAL A 64 -5.56 8.73 14.41
CA VAL A 64 -6.70 9.45 14.98
C VAL A 64 -7.09 8.84 16.32
N ALA A 65 -7.10 7.51 16.43
CA ALA A 65 -7.40 6.82 17.68
C ALA A 65 -6.38 7.17 18.78
N GLU A 66 -5.11 7.22 18.44
CA GLU A 66 -4.06 7.63 19.39
C GLU A 66 -4.24 9.08 19.86
N THR A 67 -4.62 9.95 18.95
CA THR A 67 -4.80 11.37 19.25
C THR A 67 -6.03 11.62 20.13
N LYS A 68 -7.04 10.78 20.02
CA LYS A 68 -8.29 10.94 20.77
C LYS A 68 -8.27 10.32 22.17
N SER A 69 -7.28 9.54 22.50
CA SER A 69 -7.19 8.88 23.81
C SER A 69 -6.87 9.83 24.97
#